data_6e04c31cef1ca5169007a8519942f455
#
_entry.id   6e04c31cef1ca5169007a8519942f455
#
_cell.length_a   1.000
_cell.length_b   1.000
_cell.length_c   1.000
_cell.angle_alpha   90.00
_cell.angle_beta   90.00
_cell.angle_gamma   90.00
#
_symmetry.space_group_name_H-M   'P 1'
#
loop_
_entity.id
_entity.type
_entity.pdbx_description
1 polymer ?
#
loop_
_entity_poly.entity_id
_entity_poly.type
_entity_poly.pdbx_seq_one_letter_code
_entity_poly.pdbx_strand_id
1 'polypeptide(L)'
;PTGPLTVGHGRNAVIGDTVSNILEWHDYNVTREYYYNDAGKQMRTLGQSVESRYFEYVKKPFEFPSDGYQGEYIIEIAKNIANNYGKSLEQNDEKFLTEAEKVIFGQIKNSLNSLGIKFDTFTNEKSFYKSGAIKKLLSQLKSKELVYQKDDATWYKATKVGAKQDKVYIKSTGEPTYRLPDTAYHKDKIKRGYDVIVDVFGADHTDTYPDVLSALGALGLKTEHIKILIYQFVTLVKNGEKVKMSTRKADFITLDDLVDELSVDIVRYFFIMRSMNTHLDFDLNLAKDQSDKNPVFYLQYAYARICNIIRYGENQGFKFSEKFDPTLLNESSEIKLLKLMSNFPTMMETALETLEPQTIAIYLQDLASSFHKFYGNCKVITDDEELSQSRLGLINGAKIIISIGLSILGVSAPEKM
;
A
#
# COMPACT_ATOMS: atom_id res chain seq x y z
N PRO A 1 -7.86 8.55 -11.18
CA PRO A 1 -7.01 9.67 -10.75
C PRO A 1 -7.82 10.98 -10.76
N THR A 2 -8.66 11.19 -9.76
CA THR A 2 -9.54 12.36 -9.68
C THR A 2 -9.11 13.35 -8.59
N GLY A 3 -8.03 13.09 -7.89
CA GLY A 3 -7.47 13.95 -6.85
C GLY A 3 -6.24 13.36 -6.18
N PRO A 4 -5.65 14.05 -5.19
CA PRO A 4 -4.52 13.58 -4.40
C PRO A 4 -4.81 12.26 -3.70
N LEU A 5 -3.75 11.50 -3.37
CA LEU A 5 -3.90 10.27 -2.60
C LEU A 5 -4.37 10.57 -1.18
N THR A 6 -5.33 9.80 -0.73
CA THR A 6 -5.83 9.84 0.66
C THR A 6 -5.05 8.86 1.53
N VAL A 7 -5.24 8.94 2.84
CA VAL A 7 -4.67 8.02 3.83
C VAL A 7 -5.00 6.55 3.53
N GLY A 8 -6.22 6.27 3.05
CA GLY A 8 -6.63 4.92 2.65
C GLY A 8 -5.83 4.38 1.44
N HIS A 9 -5.55 5.23 0.45
CA HIS A 9 -4.69 4.88 -0.68
C HIS A 9 -3.24 4.62 -0.23
N GLY A 10 -2.76 5.39 0.76
CA GLY A 10 -1.44 5.17 1.36
C GLY A 10 -1.34 3.79 2.02
N ARG A 11 -2.36 3.36 2.77
CA ARG A 11 -2.39 2.02 3.37
C ARG A 11 -2.33 0.92 2.31
N ASN A 12 -3.11 1.05 1.23
CA ASN A 12 -3.08 0.13 0.09
C ASN A 12 -1.66 -0.01 -0.47
N ALA A 13 -1.05 1.12 -0.81
CA ALA A 13 0.26 1.15 -1.43
C ALA A 13 1.36 0.56 -0.53
N VAL A 14 1.35 0.89 0.76
CA VAL A 14 2.34 0.37 1.73
C VAL A 14 2.16 -1.13 1.97
N ILE A 15 0.93 -1.64 2.04
CA ILE A 15 0.67 -3.09 2.13
C ILE A 15 1.23 -3.79 0.88
N GLY A 16 0.89 -3.30 -0.32
CA GLY A 16 1.33 -3.89 -1.58
C GLY A 16 2.86 -3.90 -1.72
N ASP A 17 3.51 -2.81 -1.36
CA ASP A 17 4.97 -2.70 -1.39
C ASP A 17 5.64 -3.64 -0.37
N THR A 18 5.13 -3.70 0.85
CA THR A 18 5.68 -4.58 1.89
C THR A 18 5.49 -6.06 1.52
N VAL A 19 4.34 -6.45 0.96
CA VAL A 19 4.13 -7.81 0.45
C VAL A 19 5.09 -8.12 -0.70
N SER A 20 5.35 -7.15 -1.56
CA SER A 20 6.36 -7.29 -2.62
C SER A 20 7.76 -7.54 -2.04
N ASN A 21 8.14 -6.78 -0.99
CA ASN A 21 9.43 -6.97 -0.32
C ASN A 21 9.54 -8.33 0.37
N ILE A 22 8.44 -8.86 0.94
CA ILE A 22 8.40 -10.22 1.50
C ILE A 22 8.64 -11.25 0.41
N LEU A 23 8.00 -11.12 -0.74
CA LEU A 23 8.19 -12.01 -1.88
C LEU A 23 9.62 -11.94 -2.41
N GLU A 24 10.19 -10.74 -2.58
CA GLU A 24 11.57 -10.55 -3.01
C GLU A 24 12.58 -11.13 -2.02
N TRP A 25 12.33 -11.06 -0.72
CA TRP A 25 13.15 -11.72 0.31
C TRP A 25 13.21 -13.24 0.11
N HIS A 26 12.17 -13.85 -0.44
CA HIS A 26 12.08 -15.27 -0.77
C HIS A 26 12.40 -15.56 -2.24
N ASP A 27 13.23 -14.74 -2.87
CA ASP A 27 13.75 -14.92 -4.23
C ASP A 27 12.69 -14.91 -5.36
N TYR A 28 11.49 -14.36 -5.10
CA TYR A 28 10.53 -14.11 -6.17
C TYR A 28 10.95 -12.91 -7.02
N ASN A 29 10.79 -13.05 -8.33
CA ASN A 29 10.91 -11.92 -9.25
C ASN A 29 9.60 -11.15 -9.31
N VAL A 30 9.52 -10.01 -8.61
CA VAL A 30 8.29 -9.25 -8.41
C VAL A 30 8.15 -8.12 -9.41
N THR A 31 6.97 -7.99 -10.02
CA THR A 31 6.56 -6.82 -10.82
C THR A 31 5.49 -6.06 -10.06
N ARG A 32 5.78 -4.82 -9.67
CA ARG A 32 4.84 -3.91 -9.01
C ARG A 32 4.03 -3.15 -10.05
N GLU A 33 2.72 -3.31 -10.02
CA GLU A 33 1.81 -2.69 -10.99
C GLU A 33 0.77 -1.82 -10.30
N TYR A 34 0.61 -0.59 -10.81
CA TYR A 34 -0.44 0.34 -10.42
C TYR A 34 -1.53 0.36 -11.48
N TYR A 35 -2.73 -0.09 -11.11
CA TYR A 35 -3.92 0.02 -11.96
C TYR A 35 -4.70 1.29 -11.62
N TYR A 36 -5.14 2.03 -12.64
CA TYR A 36 -5.93 3.23 -12.42
C TYR A 36 -7.09 3.40 -13.40
N ASN A 37 -8.20 3.90 -12.87
CA ASN A 37 -9.43 4.09 -13.60
C ASN A 37 -9.43 5.48 -14.23
N ASP A 38 -9.04 5.58 -15.48
CA ASP A 38 -9.04 6.81 -16.27
C ASP A 38 -10.23 6.91 -17.24
N ALA A 39 -11.27 6.12 -16.99
CA ALA A 39 -12.49 6.06 -17.77
C ALA A 39 -13.75 6.34 -16.91
N GLY A 40 -14.88 6.51 -17.58
CA GLY A 40 -16.20 6.57 -16.96
C GLY A 40 -16.60 7.94 -16.39
N LYS A 41 -17.65 7.94 -15.54
CA LYS A 41 -18.31 9.16 -15.07
C LYS A 41 -17.38 10.06 -14.26
N GLN A 42 -16.57 9.49 -13.36
CA GLN A 42 -15.71 10.28 -12.46
C GLN A 42 -14.70 11.13 -13.23
N MET A 43 -14.12 10.58 -14.29
CA MET A 43 -13.18 11.32 -15.14
C MET A 43 -13.88 12.43 -15.94
N ARG A 44 -15.11 12.19 -16.43
CA ARG A 44 -15.89 13.26 -17.08
C ARG A 44 -16.22 14.38 -16.09
N THR A 45 -16.65 14.04 -14.87
CA THR A 45 -16.90 15.03 -13.80
C THR A 45 -15.64 15.81 -13.44
N LEU A 46 -14.47 15.17 -13.43
CA LEU A 46 -13.19 15.86 -13.25
C LEU A 46 -12.96 16.92 -14.34
N GLY A 47 -13.07 16.51 -15.62
CA GLY A 47 -12.91 17.43 -16.74
C GLY A 47 -13.86 18.62 -16.66
N GLN A 48 -15.15 18.38 -16.37
CA GLN A 48 -16.17 19.42 -16.20
C GLN A 48 -15.87 20.35 -15.01
N SER A 49 -15.34 19.82 -13.90
CA SER A 49 -14.96 20.63 -12.75
C SER A 49 -13.82 21.60 -13.08
N VAL A 50 -12.80 21.10 -13.79
CA VAL A 50 -11.66 21.90 -14.26
C VAL A 50 -12.10 22.93 -15.31
N GLU A 51 -12.94 22.52 -16.26
CA GLU A 51 -13.55 23.42 -17.25
C GLU A 51 -14.27 24.59 -16.59
N SER A 52 -15.14 24.32 -15.63
CA SER A 52 -15.89 25.33 -14.91
C SER A 52 -14.97 26.32 -14.19
N ARG A 53 -13.92 25.84 -13.51
CA ARG A 53 -12.92 26.69 -12.85
C ARG A 53 -12.07 27.49 -13.85
N TYR A 54 -11.78 26.92 -15.01
CA TYR A 54 -11.12 27.64 -16.09
C TYR A 54 -12.00 28.81 -16.59
N PHE A 55 -13.28 28.59 -16.89
CA PHE A 55 -14.19 29.64 -17.35
C PHE A 55 -14.42 30.71 -16.29
N GLU A 56 -14.51 30.32 -15.00
CA GLU A 56 -14.53 31.27 -13.90
C GLU A 56 -13.28 32.16 -13.93
N TYR A 57 -12.10 31.58 -14.06
CA TYR A 57 -10.83 32.31 -14.06
C TYR A 57 -10.68 33.26 -15.24
N VAL A 58 -11.10 32.84 -16.44
CA VAL A 58 -11.05 33.68 -17.67
C VAL A 58 -12.25 34.62 -17.80
N LYS A 59 -13.16 34.64 -16.84
CA LYS A 59 -14.37 35.48 -16.78
C LYS A 59 -15.34 35.23 -17.93
N LYS A 60 -15.53 33.97 -18.31
CA LYS A 60 -16.59 33.48 -19.22
C LYS A 60 -17.74 32.87 -18.40
N PRO A 61 -18.98 32.82 -18.92
CA PRO A 61 -20.08 32.12 -18.28
C PRO A 61 -19.74 30.65 -18.05
N PHE A 62 -20.12 30.10 -16.88
CA PHE A 62 -19.92 28.71 -16.52
C PHE A 62 -21.02 28.22 -15.59
N GLU A 63 -21.23 26.89 -15.59
CA GLU A 63 -22.05 26.20 -14.60
C GLU A 63 -21.17 25.13 -13.92
N PHE A 64 -21.12 25.14 -12.60
CA PHE A 64 -20.33 24.16 -11.87
C PHE A 64 -21.16 22.88 -11.66
N PRO A 65 -20.65 21.67 -12.01
CA PRO A 65 -21.43 20.45 -11.88
C PRO A 65 -21.76 20.17 -10.40
N SER A 66 -23.01 19.77 -10.14
CA SER A 66 -23.52 19.54 -8.77
C SER A 66 -22.75 18.47 -8.00
N ASP A 67 -22.17 17.49 -8.70
CA ASP A 67 -21.32 16.43 -8.17
C ASP A 67 -19.82 16.67 -8.46
N GLY A 68 -19.46 17.93 -8.81
CA GLY A 68 -18.11 18.32 -9.18
C GLY A 68 -17.12 18.32 -8.02
N TYR A 69 -15.84 18.20 -8.39
CA TYR A 69 -14.71 18.24 -7.45
C TYR A 69 -14.39 19.69 -7.10
N GLN A 70 -14.38 20.01 -5.79
CA GLN A 70 -14.25 21.40 -5.30
C GLN A 70 -12.87 21.71 -4.72
N GLY A 71 -11.94 20.75 -4.74
CA GLY A 71 -10.61 20.91 -4.14
C GLY A 71 -9.79 22.03 -4.77
N GLU A 72 -8.89 22.63 -3.97
CA GLU A 72 -8.01 23.70 -4.43
C GLU A 72 -7.14 23.29 -5.61
N TYR A 73 -6.75 22.01 -5.68
CA TYR A 73 -6.02 21.43 -6.80
C TYR A 73 -6.75 21.59 -8.15
N ILE A 74 -8.10 21.60 -8.16
CA ILE A 74 -8.89 21.86 -9.38
C ILE A 74 -8.71 23.30 -9.86
N ILE A 75 -8.69 24.25 -8.91
CA ILE A 75 -8.47 25.68 -9.20
C ILE A 75 -7.06 25.88 -9.76
N GLU A 76 -6.06 25.24 -9.16
CA GLU A 76 -4.68 25.33 -9.62
C GLU A 76 -4.48 24.75 -11.01
N ILE A 77 -5.08 23.58 -11.29
CA ILE A 77 -5.06 22.97 -12.63
C ILE A 77 -5.71 23.92 -13.65
N ALA A 78 -6.87 24.48 -13.32
CA ALA A 78 -7.58 25.42 -14.20
C ALA A 78 -6.77 26.68 -14.49
N LYS A 79 -6.09 27.25 -13.47
CA LYS A 79 -5.17 28.40 -13.64
C LYS A 79 -4.00 28.03 -14.56
N ASN A 80 -3.39 26.86 -14.38
CA ASN A 80 -2.29 26.41 -15.22
C ASN A 80 -2.73 26.25 -16.68
N ILE A 81 -3.92 25.70 -16.92
CA ILE A 81 -4.51 25.62 -18.26
C ILE A 81 -4.73 27.03 -18.84
N ALA A 82 -5.26 27.95 -18.05
CA ALA A 82 -5.46 29.33 -18.50
C ALA A 82 -4.14 30.05 -18.85
N ASN A 83 -3.08 29.79 -18.08
CA ASN A 83 -1.75 30.32 -18.37
C ASN A 83 -1.16 29.76 -19.68
N ASN A 84 -1.41 28.49 -19.97
CA ASN A 84 -0.87 27.82 -21.17
C ASN A 84 -1.67 28.10 -22.44
N TYR A 85 -3.00 28.21 -22.32
CA TYR A 85 -3.91 28.29 -23.46
C TYR A 85 -4.68 29.63 -23.54
N GLY A 86 -4.47 30.55 -22.57
CA GLY A 86 -5.17 31.83 -22.52
C GLY A 86 -6.69 31.65 -22.41
N LYS A 87 -7.44 32.34 -23.31
CA LYS A 87 -8.92 32.27 -23.41
C LYS A 87 -9.38 31.42 -24.60
N SER A 88 -8.50 30.62 -25.21
CA SER A 88 -8.74 29.96 -26.48
C SER A 88 -9.57 28.68 -26.40
N LEU A 89 -9.70 28.09 -25.20
CA LEU A 89 -10.42 26.82 -25.05
C LEU A 89 -11.94 27.07 -25.03
N GLU A 90 -12.66 26.17 -25.72
CA GLU A 90 -14.12 26.16 -25.80
C GLU A 90 -14.69 25.11 -24.83
N GLN A 91 -16.03 25.09 -24.65
CA GLN A 91 -16.72 24.10 -23.82
C GLN A 91 -16.47 22.68 -24.35
N ASN A 92 -16.33 21.74 -23.40
CA ASN A 92 -16.07 20.32 -23.67
C ASN A 92 -14.73 20.05 -24.41
N ASP A 93 -13.75 20.96 -24.35
CA ASP A 93 -12.42 20.69 -24.90
C ASP A 93 -11.75 19.56 -24.08
N GLU A 94 -11.25 18.53 -24.76
CA GLU A 94 -10.60 17.36 -24.15
C GLU A 94 -9.36 17.74 -23.30
N LYS A 95 -8.79 18.91 -23.51
CA LYS A 95 -7.64 19.42 -22.75
C LYS A 95 -7.95 19.59 -21.28
N PHE A 96 -9.18 19.93 -20.90
CA PHE A 96 -9.56 20.02 -19.50
C PHE A 96 -9.35 18.70 -18.76
N LEU A 97 -9.73 17.59 -19.38
CA LEU A 97 -9.55 16.26 -18.81
C LEU A 97 -8.09 15.79 -18.92
N THR A 98 -7.48 15.94 -20.09
CA THR A 98 -6.12 15.39 -20.32
C THR A 98 -5.04 16.11 -19.51
N GLU A 99 -5.13 17.43 -19.36
CA GLU A 99 -4.20 18.16 -18.48
C GLU A 99 -4.45 17.87 -17.00
N ALA A 100 -5.73 17.74 -16.58
CA ALA A 100 -6.06 17.35 -15.22
C ALA A 100 -5.51 15.96 -14.89
N GLU A 101 -5.74 14.97 -15.76
CA GLU A 101 -5.23 13.61 -15.59
C GLU A 101 -3.69 13.61 -15.47
N LYS A 102 -3.01 14.35 -16.35
CA LYS A 102 -1.54 14.45 -16.35
C LYS A 102 -1.00 15.03 -15.05
N VAL A 103 -1.58 16.12 -14.53
CA VAL A 103 -1.14 16.78 -13.30
C VAL A 103 -1.39 15.88 -12.09
N ILE A 104 -2.62 15.38 -11.94
CA ILE A 104 -3.00 14.54 -10.80
C ILE A 104 -2.19 13.25 -10.78
N PHE A 105 -1.99 12.61 -11.94
CA PHE A 105 -1.21 11.38 -12.02
C PHE A 105 0.28 11.62 -11.74
N GLY A 106 0.80 12.77 -12.11
CA GLY A 106 2.14 13.22 -11.71
C GLY A 106 2.27 13.37 -10.19
N GLN A 107 1.28 13.99 -9.54
CA GLN A 107 1.23 14.11 -8.07
C GLN A 107 1.15 12.72 -7.40
N ILE A 108 0.29 11.82 -7.89
CA ILE A 108 0.19 10.43 -7.39
C ILE A 108 1.54 9.73 -7.43
N LYS A 109 2.27 9.82 -8.55
CA LYS A 109 3.62 9.24 -8.67
C LYS A 109 4.60 9.83 -7.66
N ASN A 110 4.56 11.13 -7.47
CA ASN A 110 5.43 11.81 -6.50
C ASN A 110 5.13 11.37 -5.08
N SER A 111 3.85 11.31 -4.67
CA SER A 111 3.43 10.84 -3.34
C SER A 111 3.85 9.39 -3.08
N LEU A 112 3.75 8.51 -4.08
CA LEU A 112 4.21 7.12 -3.96
C LEU A 112 5.73 7.04 -3.85
N ASN A 113 6.46 7.82 -4.65
CA ASN A 113 7.92 7.90 -4.58
C ASN A 113 8.41 8.46 -3.23
N SER A 114 7.71 9.44 -2.64
CA SER A 114 8.06 9.98 -1.32
C SER A 114 7.95 8.93 -0.22
N LEU A 115 7.04 7.95 -0.35
CA LEU A 115 6.95 6.77 0.51
C LEU A 115 8.01 5.70 0.21
N GLY A 116 8.90 5.92 -0.77
CA GLY A 116 9.87 4.93 -1.22
C GLY A 116 9.28 3.84 -2.11
N ILE A 117 8.02 3.95 -2.54
CA ILE A 117 7.32 2.95 -3.34
C ILE A 117 7.53 3.22 -4.82
N LYS A 118 8.05 2.23 -5.55
CA LYS A 118 8.30 2.31 -6.98
C LYS A 118 7.46 1.26 -7.72
N PHE A 119 6.82 1.67 -8.79
CA PHE A 119 6.06 0.80 -9.67
C PHE A 119 6.80 0.57 -10.99
N ASP A 120 6.79 -0.67 -11.46
CA ASP A 120 7.37 -1.05 -12.75
C ASP A 120 6.41 -0.76 -13.89
N THR A 121 5.11 -0.89 -13.63
CA THR A 121 4.07 -0.74 -14.63
C THR A 121 2.90 0.08 -14.12
N PHE A 122 2.36 0.92 -15.01
CA PHE A 122 1.12 1.66 -14.78
C PHE A 122 0.11 1.26 -15.86
N THR A 123 -0.94 0.55 -15.44
CA THR A 123 -1.97 0.05 -16.34
C THR A 123 -3.25 0.86 -16.20
N ASN A 124 -3.76 1.37 -17.31
CA ASN A 124 -4.95 2.19 -17.33
C ASN A 124 -6.18 1.45 -17.88
N GLU A 125 -7.33 1.71 -17.29
CA GLU A 125 -8.60 1.09 -17.71
C GLU A 125 -8.95 1.39 -19.17
N LYS A 126 -8.74 2.63 -19.62
CA LYS A 126 -9.03 3.10 -20.98
C LYS A 126 -8.34 2.28 -22.07
N SER A 127 -7.18 1.68 -21.77
CA SER A 127 -6.44 0.83 -22.70
C SER A 127 -7.22 -0.43 -23.08
N PHE A 128 -8.01 -1.00 -22.17
CA PHE A 128 -8.83 -2.19 -22.42
C PHE A 128 -10.03 -1.90 -23.34
N TYR A 129 -10.53 -0.66 -23.32
CA TYR A 129 -11.54 -0.22 -24.29
C TYR A 129 -10.92 -0.01 -25.66
N LYS A 130 -9.79 0.72 -25.74
CA LYS A 130 -9.09 1.03 -26.99
C LYS A 130 -8.58 -0.22 -27.72
N SER A 131 -8.05 -1.19 -26.98
CA SER A 131 -7.56 -2.46 -27.55
C SER A 131 -8.67 -3.43 -27.96
N GLY A 132 -9.93 -3.13 -27.64
CA GLY A 132 -11.06 -4.00 -27.88
C GLY A 132 -11.13 -5.22 -26.93
N ALA A 133 -10.32 -5.26 -25.86
CA ALA A 133 -10.30 -6.36 -24.90
C ALA A 133 -11.66 -6.56 -24.22
N ILE A 134 -12.37 -5.46 -23.89
CA ILE A 134 -13.73 -5.50 -23.33
C ILE A 134 -14.71 -6.15 -24.31
N LYS A 135 -14.71 -5.75 -25.60
CA LYS A 135 -15.58 -6.33 -26.63
C LYS A 135 -15.30 -7.82 -26.83
N LYS A 136 -14.01 -8.20 -26.85
CA LYS A 136 -13.58 -9.60 -26.98
C LYS A 136 -14.03 -10.43 -25.78
N LEU A 137 -13.91 -9.90 -24.57
CA LEU A 137 -14.38 -10.56 -23.35
C LEU A 137 -15.89 -10.81 -23.40
N LEU A 138 -16.69 -9.79 -23.74
CA LEU A 138 -18.15 -9.92 -23.88
C LEU A 138 -18.54 -10.98 -24.93
N SER A 139 -17.87 -11.01 -26.08
CA SER A 139 -18.10 -12.03 -27.11
C SER A 139 -17.82 -13.43 -26.60
N GLN A 140 -16.76 -13.62 -25.80
CA GLN A 140 -16.43 -14.90 -25.20
C GLN A 140 -17.44 -15.33 -24.13
N LEU A 141 -17.90 -14.41 -23.28
CA LEU A 141 -18.97 -14.68 -22.32
C LEU A 141 -20.28 -15.03 -23.03
N LYS A 142 -20.60 -14.34 -24.14
CA LYS A 142 -21.79 -14.62 -24.95
C LYS A 142 -21.72 -15.99 -25.61
N SER A 143 -20.58 -16.39 -26.19
CA SER A 143 -20.42 -17.69 -26.82
C SER A 143 -20.54 -18.87 -25.86
N LYS A 144 -20.32 -18.63 -24.54
CA LYS A 144 -20.52 -19.61 -23.47
C LYS A 144 -21.88 -19.47 -22.77
N GLU A 145 -22.77 -18.66 -23.31
CA GLU A 145 -24.10 -18.39 -22.74
C GLU A 145 -24.06 -17.88 -21.28
N LEU A 146 -23.00 -17.14 -20.93
CA LEU A 146 -22.77 -16.60 -19.60
C LEU A 146 -23.32 -15.17 -19.43
N VAL A 147 -23.85 -14.57 -20.49
CA VAL A 147 -24.49 -13.25 -20.44
C VAL A 147 -25.85 -13.26 -21.14
N TYR A 148 -26.76 -12.40 -20.70
CA TYR A 148 -28.08 -12.19 -21.30
C TYR A 148 -28.50 -10.73 -21.20
N GLN A 149 -29.53 -10.36 -21.97
CA GLN A 149 -30.15 -9.03 -21.92
C GLN A 149 -31.41 -9.06 -21.05
N LYS A 150 -31.52 -8.08 -20.16
CA LYS A 150 -32.72 -7.84 -19.35
C LYS A 150 -32.77 -6.36 -18.96
N ASP A 151 -33.96 -5.74 -19.14
CA ASP A 151 -34.23 -4.33 -18.81
C ASP A 151 -33.16 -3.39 -19.42
N ASP A 152 -32.87 -3.57 -20.72
CA ASP A 152 -31.85 -2.85 -21.51
C ASP A 152 -30.42 -2.96 -20.96
N ALA A 153 -30.19 -3.81 -19.97
CA ALA A 153 -28.88 -4.06 -19.38
C ALA A 153 -28.33 -5.44 -19.78
N THR A 154 -27.00 -5.55 -19.83
CA THR A 154 -26.32 -6.84 -20.00
C THR A 154 -25.97 -7.43 -18.64
N TRP A 155 -26.47 -8.62 -18.38
CA TRP A 155 -26.29 -9.33 -17.13
C TRP A 155 -25.33 -10.52 -17.30
N TYR A 156 -24.46 -10.73 -16.35
CA TYR A 156 -23.64 -11.93 -16.22
C TYR A 156 -24.41 -12.97 -15.37
N LYS A 157 -24.53 -14.19 -15.89
CA LYS A 157 -25.19 -15.33 -15.25
C LYS A 157 -24.30 -15.92 -14.15
N ALA A 158 -24.05 -15.15 -13.12
CA ALA A 158 -23.20 -15.59 -11.99
C ALA A 158 -23.81 -16.77 -11.25
N THR A 159 -25.15 -16.92 -11.24
CA THR A 159 -25.85 -18.08 -10.68
C THR A 159 -25.50 -19.41 -11.37
N LYS A 160 -25.13 -19.39 -12.67
CA LYS A 160 -24.70 -20.57 -13.42
C LYS A 160 -23.35 -21.15 -12.88
N VAL A 161 -22.61 -20.34 -12.16
CA VAL A 161 -21.29 -20.68 -11.59
C VAL A 161 -21.25 -20.60 -10.06
N GLY A 162 -22.41 -20.70 -9.42
CA GLY A 162 -22.54 -20.86 -7.95
C GLY A 162 -22.75 -19.59 -7.14
N ALA A 163 -22.88 -18.41 -7.78
CA ALA A 163 -23.23 -17.19 -7.06
C ALA A 163 -24.72 -17.16 -6.68
N LYS A 164 -25.06 -16.37 -5.66
CA LYS A 164 -26.45 -16.24 -5.18
C LYS A 164 -27.37 -15.50 -6.18
N GLN A 165 -26.82 -14.62 -7.01
CA GLN A 165 -27.60 -13.81 -7.96
C GLN A 165 -26.74 -13.39 -9.16
N ASP A 166 -27.40 -13.15 -10.28
CA ASP A 166 -26.77 -12.61 -11.48
C ASP A 166 -26.34 -11.15 -11.28
N LYS A 167 -25.37 -10.71 -12.07
CA LYS A 167 -24.73 -9.39 -11.90
C LYS A 167 -24.80 -8.54 -13.17
N VAL A 168 -25.10 -7.27 -13.02
CA VAL A 168 -25.05 -6.32 -14.13
C VAL A 168 -23.60 -6.10 -14.57
N TYR A 169 -23.30 -6.33 -15.85
CA TYR A 169 -22.02 -6.04 -16.49
C TYR A 169 -22.08 -4.73 -17.29
N ILE A 170 -23.20 -4.49 -17.97
CA ILE A 170 -23.44 -3.21 -18.66
C ILE A 170 -24.82 -2.72 -18.21
N LYS A 171 -24.87 -1.48 -17.74
CA LYS A 171 -26.11 -0.82 -17.32
C LYS A 171 -27.02 -0.55 -18.51
N SER A 172 -28.30 -0.25 -18.29
CA SER A 172 -29.24 0.22 -19.31
C SER A 172 -28.79 1.51 -20.03
N THR A 173 -27.94 2.30 -19.40
CA THR A 173 -27.29 3.48 -20.01
C THR A 173 -26.21 3.13 -21.03
N GLY A 174 -25.86 1.83 -21.18
CA GLY A 174 -24.74 1.38 -22.01
C GLY A 174 -23.36 1.46 -21.33
N GLU A 175 -23.30 2.00 -20.11
CA GLU A 175 -22.05 2.08 -19.34
C GLU A 175 -21.73 0.75 -18.67
N PRO A 176 -20.47 0.25 -18.74
CA PRO A 176 -20.05 -0.93 -18.01
C PRO A 176 -20.02 -0.64 -16.49
N THR A 177 -20.28 -1.69 -15.71
CA THR A 177 -19.95 -1.70 -14.28
C THR A 177 -18.47 -2.06 -14.10
N TYR A 178 -17.88 -1.79 -12.93
CA TYR A 178 -16.48 -2.10 -12.64
C TYR A 178 -16.10 -3.58 -12.89
N ARG A 179 -17.05 -4.51 -12.71
CA ARG A 179 -16.82 -5.95 -12.91
C ARG A 179 -16.31 -6.31 -14.30
N LEU A 180 -16.78 -5.62 -15.31
CA LEU A 180 -16.42 -5.97 -16.69
C LEU A 180 -14.98 -5.56 -17.06
N PRO A 181 -14.53 -4.31 -16.84
CA PRO A 181 -13.13 -3.95 -17.05
C PRO A 181 -12.19 -4.71 -16.10
N ASP A 182 -12.56 -4.94 -14.83
CA ASP A 182 -11.74 -5.73 -13.90
C ASP A 182 -11.55 -7.18 -14.39
N THR A 183 -12.61 -7.80 -14.94
CA THR A 183 -12.50 -9.13 -15.55
C THR A 183 -11.53 -9.13 -16.75
N ALA A 184 -11.57 -8.08 -17.57
CA ALA A 184 -10.66 -7.96 -18.71
C ALA A 184 -9.21 -7.76 -18.28
N TYR A 185 -8.99 -6.96 -17.24
CA TYR A 185 -7.67 -6.71 -16.66
C TYR A 185 -7.09 -7.98 -16.01
N HIS A 186 -7.84 -8.70 -15.17
CA HIS A 186 -7.38 -9.94 -14.57
C HIS A 186 -7.09 -11.02 -15.63
N LYS A 187 -7.90 -11.07 -16.68
CA LYS A 187 -7.60 -11.94 -17.83
C LYS A 187 -6.28 -11.60 -18.51
N ASP A 188 -5.94 -10.31 -18.60
CA ASP A 188 -4.65 -9.86 -19.11
C ASP A 188 -3.51 -10.29 -18.19
N LYS A 189 -3.63 -10.08 -16.86
CA LYS A 189 -2.64 -10.53 -15.88
C LYS A 189 -2.35 -12.04 -15.99
N ILE A 190 -3.40 -12.87 -16.05
CA ILE A 190 -3.24 -14.34 -16.23
C ILE A 190 -2.45 -14.67 -17.50
N LYS A 191 -2.70 -13.96 -18.62
CA LYS A 191 -1.99 -14.21 -19.88
C LYS A 191 -0.51 -13.85 -19.83
N ARG A 192 -0.10 -13.00 -18.92
CA ARG A 192 1.30 -12.63 -18.73
C ARG A 192 2.13 -13.73 -18.05
N GLY A 193 1.47 -14.76 -17.50
CA GLY A 193 2.10 -16.01 -17.05
C GLY A 193 2.84 -15.92 -15.72
N TYR A 194 2.37 -15.07 -14.79
CA TYR A 194 2.89 -15.03 -13.43
C TYR A 194 2.52 -16.28 -12.64
N ASP A 195 3.44 -16.81 -11.81
CA ASP A 195 3.19 -17.93 -10.90
C ASP A 195 2.24 -17.55 -9.77
N VAL A 196 2.33 -16.31 -9.30
CA VAL A 196 1.46 -15.72 -8.27
C VAL A 196 1.05 -14.31 -8.69
N ILE A 197 -0.23 -14.01 -8.57
CA ILE A 197 -0.78 -12.67 -8.75
C ILE A 197 -1.37 -12.25 -7.41
N VAL A 198 -0.93 -11.11 -6.87
CA VAL A 198 -1.43 -10.56 -5.62
C VAL A 198 -2.15 -9.25 -5.90
N ASP A 199 -3.42 -9.17 -5.55
CA ASP A 199 -4.22 -7.96 -5.65
C ASP A 199 -4.54 -7.43 -4.26
N VAL A 200 -4.28 -6.14 -4.03
CA VAL A 200 -4.55 -5.48 -2.75
C VAL A 200 -5.72 -4.51 -2.93
N PHE A 201 -6.84 -4.81 -2.29
CA PHE A 201 -8.09 -4.06 -2.43
C PHE A 201 -8.58 -3.53 -1.08
N GLY A 202 -9.28 -2.39 -1.12
CA GLY A 202 -10.10 -1.94 0.01
C GLY A 202 -11.31 -2.84 0.25
N ALA A 203 -11.88 -2.76 1.44
CA ALA A 203 -13.04 -3.56 1.85
C ALA A 203 -14.29 -3.35 0.97
N ASP A 204 -14.37 -2.23 0.26
CA ASP A 204 -15.42 -1.93 -0.72
C ASP A 204 -15.42 -2.85 -1.95
N HIS A 205 -14.31 -3.56 -2.21
CA HIS A 205 -14.20 -4.54 -3.28
C HIS A 205 -14.61 -5.97 -2.88
N THR A 206 -14.92 -6.23 -1.61
CA THR A 206 -15.25 -7.57 -1.09
C THR A 206 -16.34 -8.28 -1.89
N ASP A 207 -17.35 -7.53 -2.36
CA ASP A 207 -18.48 -8.07 -3.12
C ASP A 207 -18.23 -8.15 -4.63
N THR A 208 -17.14 -7.58 -5.13
CA THR A 208 -16.91 -7.48 -6.58
C THR A 208 -15.88 -8.48 -7.11
N TYR A 209 -14.78 -8.72 -6.37
CA TYR A 209 -13.73 -9.62 -6.86
C TYR A 209 -14.17 -11.08 -7.02
N PRO A 210 -15.10 -11.67 -6.18
CA PRO A 210 -15.55 -13.04 -6.41
C PRO A 210 -16.25 -13.21 -7.77
N ASP A 211 -17.01 -12.19 -8.20
CA ASP A 211 -17.68 -12.19 -9.50
C ASP A 211 -16.67 -12.18 -10.66
N VAL A 212 -15.56 -11.45 -10.50
CA VAL A 212 -14.46 -11.38 -11.47
C VAL A 212 -13.77 -12.76 -11.60
N LEU A 213 -13.37 -13.36 -10.48
CA LEU A 213 -12.73 -14.68 -10.47
C LEU A 213 -13.65 -15.76 -11.02
N SER A 214 -14.93 -15.73 -10.65
CA SER A 214 -15.97 -16.64 -11.15
C SER A 214 -16.11 -16.56 -12.68
N ALA A 215 -16.12 -15.34 -13.23
CA ALA A 215 -16.21 -15.15 -14.68
C ALA A 215 -14.96 -15.68 -15.42
N LEU A 216 -13.78 -15.49 -14.85
CA LEU A 216 -12.52 -16.03 -15.40
C LEU A 216 -12.49 -17.56 -15.37
N GLY A 217 -12.90 -18.16 -14.26
CA GLY A 217 -13.05 -19.61 -14.12
C GLY A 217 -14.05 -20.20 -15.14
N ALA A 218 -15.21 -19.54 -15.32
CA ALA A 218 -16.20 -19.92 -16.34
C ALA A 218 -15.66 -19.83 -17.78
N LEU A 219 -14.70 -18.96 -18.03
CA LEU A 219 -13.97 -18.89 -19.30
C LEU A 219 -12.91 -19.99 -19.44
N GLY A 220 -12.66 -20.79 -18.41
CA GLY A 220 -11.67 -21.88 -18.39
C GLY A 220 -10.26 -21.40 -18.02
N LEU A 221 -10.13 -20.25 -17.38
CA LEU A 221 -8.86 -19.74 -16.88
C LEU A 221 -8.62 -20.24 -15.45
N LYS A 222 -7.38 -20.57 -15.13
CA LYS A 222 -6.97 -20.91 -13.76
C LYS A 222 -6.91 -19.64 -12.91
N THR A 223 -7.49 -19.66 -11.73
CA THR A 223 -7.55 -18.51 -10.81
C THR A 223 -6.94 -18.80 -9.44
N GLU A 224 -6.49 -20.03 -9.18
CA GLU A 224 -5.97 -20.48 -7.88
C GLU A 224 -4.69 -19.76 -7.46
N HIS A 225 -3.92 -19.26 -8.43
CA HIS A 225 -2.69 -18.50 -8.22
C HIS A 225 -2.95 -16.98 -7.96
N ILE A 226 -4.21 -16.54 -8.03
CA ILE A 226 -4.58 -15.15 -7.71
C ILE A 226 -4.90 -15.08 -6.21
N LYS A 227 -4.13 -14.28 -5.49
CA LYS A 227 -4.31 -13.99 -4.07
C LYS A 227 -4.92 -12.60 -3.91
N ILE A 228 -6.04 -12.54 -3.21
CA ILE A 228 -6.74 -11.27 -2.95
C ILE A 228 -6.52 -10.88 -1.50
N LEU A 229 -5.90 -9.74 -1.28
CA LEU A 229 -5.69 -9.14 0.03
C LEU A 229 -6.68 -7.99 0.23
N ILE A 230 -7.55 -8.11 1.23
CA ILE A 230 -8.55 -7.08 1.54
C ILE A 230 -8.11 -6.35 2.80
N TYR A 231 -7.97 -5.03 2.71
CA TYR A 231 -7.69 -4.21 3.88
C TYR A 231 -8.92 -3.38 4.29
N GLN A 232 -9.08 -3.19 5.60
CA GLN A 232 -10.13 -2.37 6.17
C GLN A 232 -9.75 -0.88 6.15
N PHE A 233 -10.77 -0.02 6.23
CA PHE A 233 -10.62 1.44 6.19
C PHE A 233 -9.69 1.96 7.29
N VAL A 234 -9.11 3.14 7.05
CA VAL A 234 -8.31 3.89 8.01
C VAL A 234 -9.12 5.07 8.51
N THR A 235 -9.14 5.25 9.82
CA THR A 235 -9.66 6.45 10.47
C THR A 235 -8.50 7.16 11.15
N LEU A 236 -8.33 8.45 10.87
CA LEU A 236 -7.40 9.29 11.63
C LEU A 236 -8.05 9.66 12.97
N VAL A 237 -7.28 9.51 14.05
CA VAL A 237 -7.69 9.84 15.41
C VAL A 237 -6.73 10.88 15.99
N LYS A 238 -7.26 11.95 16.59
CA LYS A 238 -6.50 12.98 17.31
C LYS A 238 -7.17 13.28 18.63
N ASN A 239 -6.43 13.19 19.73
CA ASN A 239 -6.94 13.35 21.09
C ASN A 239 -8.14 12.42 21.43
N GLY A 240 -8.14 11.21 20.89
CA GLY A 240 -9.22 10.24 21.08
C GLY A 240 -10.46 10.47 20.22
N GLU A 241 -10.48 11.53 19.40
CA GLU A 241 -11.61 11.85 18.52
C GLU A 241 -11.26 11.58 17.05
N LYS A 242 -12.27 11.14 16.29
CA LYS A 242 -12.12 10.90 14.85
C LYS A 242 -11.99 12.23 14.10
N VAL A 243 -10.96 12.36 13.27
CA VAL A 243 -10.82 13.49 12.35
C VAL A 243 -11.82 13.31 11.21
N LYS A 244 -12.74 14.27 11.06
CA LYS A 244 -13.73 14.24 9.97
C LYS A 244 -13.05 14.51 8.63
N MET A 245 -13.34 13.69 7.63
CA MET A 245 -12.79 13.83 6.28
C MET A 245 -13.90 13.76 5.24
N SER A 246 -13.83 14.60 4.21
CA SER A 246 -14.76 14.60 3.08
C SER A 246 -14.04 14.91 1.77
N THR A 247 -13.81 13.90 0.96
CA THR A 247 -13.13 14.02 -0.34
C THR A 247 -13.83 14.98 -1.32
N ARG A 248 -15.17 15.03 -1.30
CA ARG A 248 -15.93 15.94 -2.20
C ARG A 248 -15.83 17.41 -1.81
N LYS A 249 -15.72 17.70 -0.51
CA LYS A 249 -15.60 19.07 0.02
C LYS A 249 -14.16 19.53 0.16
N ALA A 250 -13.18 18.69 -0.21
CA ALA A 250 -11.74 18.92 -0.02
C ALA A 250 -11.34 19.16 1.45
N ASP A 251 -12.11 18.61 2.38
CA ASP A 251 -11.83 18.66 3.81
C ASP A 251 -11.30 17.26 4.21
N PHE A 252 -10.07 16.96 3.79
CA PHE A 252 -9.39 15.71 4.11
C PHE A 252 -7.87 15.93 4.18
N ILE A 253 -7.23 15.16 5.04
CA ILE A 253 -5.78 15.10 5.12
C ILE A 253 -5.28 14.21 3.97
N THR A 254 -4.43 14.74 3.12
CA THR A 254 -3.80 13.98 2.04
C THR A 254 -2.74 13.05 2.61
N LEU A 255 -2.29 12.10 1.80
CA LEU A 255 -1.16 11.24 2.15
C LEU A 255 0.12 12.07 2.32
N ASP A 256 0.31 13.08 1.47
CA ASP A 256 1.48 13.97 1.52
C ASP A 256 1.48 14.78 2.82
N ASP A 257 0.33 15.38 3.21
CA ASP A 257 0.20 16.08 4.50
C ASP A 257 0.58 15.18 5.69
N LEU A 258 0.16 13.92 5.64
CA LEU A 258 0.46 12.95 6.71
C LEU A 258 1.95 12.61 6.77
N VAL A 259 2.60 12.45 5.62
CA VAL A 259 4.05 12.17 5.51
C VAL A 259 4.87 13.38 5.97
N ASP A 260 4.48 14.58 5.58
CA ASP A 260 5.16 15.82 5.97
C ASP A 260 5.05 16.07 7.49
N GLU A 261 3.92 15.70 8.08
CA GLU A 261 3.68 15.87 9.53
C GLU A 261 4.41 14.83 10.39
N LEU A 262 4.60 13.59 9.91
CA LEU A 262 5.03 12.47 10.75
C LEU A 262 6.36 11.82 10.34
N SER A 263 6.73 11.81 9.12
CA SER A 263 7.79 11.07 8.43
C SER A 263 7.31 9.77 7.74
N VAL A 264 8.07 9.36 6.75
CA VAL A 264 7.82 8.14 5.96
C VAL A 264 7.82 6.88 6.84
N ASP A 265 8.79 6.74 7.72
CA ASP A 265 8.95 5.56 8.60
C ASP A 265 7.72 5.33 9.48
N ILE A 266 7.23 6.40 10.10
CA ILE A 266 6.06 6.35 10.98
C ILE A 266 4.81 5.99 10.17
N VAL A 267 4.59 6.67 9.04
CA VAL A 267 3.41 6.42 8.19
C VAL A 267 3.40 4.98 7.69
N ARG A 268 4.52 4.49 7.16
CA ARG A 268 4.63 3.12 6.67
C ARG A 268 4.35 2.11 7.78
N TYR A 269 5.01 2.22 8.91
CA TYR A 269 4.87 1.27 10.01
C TYR A 269 3.45 1.24 10.57
N PHE A 270 2.84 2.41 10.80
CA PHE A 270 1.47 2.49 11.35
C PHE A 270 0.43 1.86 10.42
N PHE A 271 0.62 1.93 9.10
CA PHE A 271 -0.30 1.28 8.14
C PHE A 271 -0.28 -0.25 8.19
N ILE A 272 0.84 -0.84 8.60
CA ILE A 272 1.07 -2.30 8.54
C ILE A 272 1.22 -2.98 9.92
N MET A 273 1.30 -2.22 11.02
CA MET A 273 1.45 -2.80 12.36
C MET A 273 0.20 -3.56 12.86
N ARG A 274 -0.93 -3.40 12.18
CA ARG A 274 -2.19 -4.08 12.47
C ARG A 274 -2.62 -4.95 11.30
N SER A 275 -3.38 -6.02 11.59
CA SER A 275 -3.94 -6.88 10.56
C SER A 275 -4.71 -6.10 9.50
N MET A 276 -4.56 -6.50 8.25
CA MET A 276 -5.34 -5.94 7.15
C MET A 276 -6.83 -6.08 7.38
N ASN A 277 -7.27 -7.18 8.02
CA ASN A 277 -8.68 -7.48 8.28
C ASN A 277 -9.30 -6.64 9.38
N THR A 278 -8.52 -5.82 10.10
CA THR A 278 -9.02 -4.95 11.15
C THR A 278 -9.07 -3.49 10.71
N HIS A 279 -10.12 -2.78 11.17
CA HIS A 279 -10.19 -1.34 11.03
C HIS A 279 -8.96 -0.70 11.67
N LEU A 280 -8.32 0.25 10.99
CA LEU A 280 -7.14 0.94 11.49
C LEU A 280 -7.51 2.32 12.01
N ASP A 281 -7.49 2.48 13.33
CA ASP A 281 -7.46 3.80 13.94
C ASP A 281 -5.99 4.28 13.99
N PHE A 282 -5.67 5.23 13.12
CA PHE A 282 -4.34 5.84 13.04
C PHE A 282 -4.27 7.00 14.03
N ASP A 283 -3.64 6.75 15.18
CA ASP A 283 -3.52 7.72 16.26
C ASP A 283 -2.36 8.70 16.00
N LEU A 284 -2.73 9.96 15.66
CA LEU A 284 -1.77 11.02 15.37
C LEU A 284 -0.94 11.44 16.61
N ASN A 285 -1.49 11.31 17.81
CA ASN A 285 -0.77 11.63 19.04
C ASN A 285 0.31 10.58 19.32
N LEU A 286 -0.04 9.28 19.20
CA LEU A 286 0.91 8.19 19.32
C LEU A 286 1.99 8.26 18.24
N ALA A 287 1.61 8.58 17.02
CA ALA A 287 2.52 8.70 15.89
C ALA A 287 3.57 9.82 16.08
N LYS A 288 3.22 10.92 16.77
CA LYS A 288 4.12 12.03 17.11
C LYS A 288 4.95 11.82 18.38
N ASP A 289 4.64 10.82 19.18
CA ASP A 289 5.33 10.55 20.42
C ASP A 289 6.77 10.09 20.12
N GLN A 290 7.76 10.71 20.76
CA GLN A 290 9.19 10.37 20.63
C GLN A 290 9.70 9.57 21.84
N SER A 291 8.82 8.76 22.43
CA SER A 291 9.14 7.87 23.54
C SER A 291 8.96 6.39 23.14
N ASP A 292 9.19 5.50 24.08
CA ASP A 292 8.99 4.06 23.96
C ASP A 292 7.52 3.64 23.70
N LYS A 293 6.57 4.56 23.80
CA LYS A 293 5.19 4.33 23.43
C LYS A 293 5.00 4.24 21.93
N ASN A 294 5.78 5.01 21.16
CA ASN A 294 5.76 4.93 19.70
C ASN A 294 6.52 3.68 19.23
N PRO A 295 5.85 2.72 18.58
CA PRO A 295 6.48 1.45 18.20
C PRO A 295 7.63 1.63 17.20
N VAL A 296 7.61 2.64 16.36
CA VAL A 296 8.71 2.92 15.41
C VAL A 296 9.92 3.43 16.17
N PHE A 297 9.71 4.43 17.02
CA PHE A 297 10.77 4.98 17.85
C PHE A 297 11.41 3.90 18.73
N TYR A 298 10.61 3.03 19.32
CA TYR A 298 11.08 1.92 20.15
C TYR A 298 12.00 0.95 19.38
N LEU A 299 11.64 0.59 18.16
CA LEU A 299 12.45 -0.28 17.29
C LEU A 299 13.75 0.39 16.86
N GLN A 300 13.66 1.63 16.36
CA GLN A 300 14.83 2.39 15.92
C GLN A 300 15.79 2.66 17.07
N TYR A 301 15.24 2.96 18.25
CA TYR A 301 16.04 3.13 19.47
C TYR A 301 16.77 1.85 19.89
N ALA A 302 16.12 0.67 19.81
CA ALA A 302 16.78 -0.61 20.04
C ALA A 302 17.97 -0.80 19.09
N TYR A 303 17.77 -0.55 17.80
CA TYR A 303 18.82 -0.65 16.78
C TYR A 303 19.97 0.33 17.06
N ALA A 304 19.69 1.61 17.27
CA ALA A 304 20.70 2.62 17.56
C ALA A 304 21.48 2.32 18.83
N ARG A 305 20.81 1.81 19.88
CA ARG A 305 21.44 1.38 21.12
C ARG A 305 22.40 0.22 20.90
N ILE A 306 22.04 -0.78 20.12
CA ILE A 306 22.94 -1.89 19.76
C ILE A 306 24.17 -1.34 19.03
N CYS A 307 23.99 -0.47 18.05
CA CYS A 307 25.10 0.18 17.33
C CYS A 307 26.04 0.94 18.25
N ASN A 308 25.50 1.65 19.26
CA ASN A 308 26.29 2.37 20.25
C ASN A 308 27.10 1.42 21.15
N ILE A 309 26.52 0.29 21.58
CA ILE A 309 27.20 -0.70 22.42
C ILE A 309 28.34 -1.34 21.61
N ILE A 310 28.12 -1.72 20.37
CA ILE A 310 29.17 -2.29 19.50
C ILE A 310 30.31 -1.29 19.33
N ARG A 311 29.99 -0.03 19.00
CA ARG A 311 30.99 1.05 18.85
C ARG A 311 31.75 1.31 20.16
N TYR A 312 31.10 1.24 21.33
CA TYR A 312 31.76 1.33 22.63
C TYR A 312 32.74 0.18 22.81
N GLY A 313 32.34 -1.06 22.50
CA GLY A 313 33.20 -2.23 22.55
C GLY A 313 34.46 -2.06 21.68
N GLU A 314 34.29 -1.60 20.45
CA GLU A 314 35.39 -1.31 19.52
C GLU A 314 36.40 -0.30 20.13
N ASN A 315 35.90 0.77 20.75
CA ASN A 315 36.74 1.77 21.43
C ASN A 315 37.47 1.20 22.67
N GLN A 316 36.98 0.11 23.25
CA GLN A 316 37.65 -0.62 24.35
C GLN A 316 38.61 -1.71 23.86
N GLY A 317 38.79 -1.82 22.52
CA GLY A 317 39.71 -2.78 21.90
C GLY A 317 39.06 -4.11 21.50
N PHE A 318 37.77 -4.31 21.76
CA PHE A 318 37.01 -5.48 21.26
C PHE A 318 36.80 -5.35 19.75
N LYS A 319 37.36 -6.26 18.99
CA LYS A 319 37.01 -6.39 17.57
C LYS A 319 35.94 -7.45 17.42
N PHE A 320 34.87 -7.14 16.68
CA PHE A 320 33.88 -8.15 16.34
C PHE A 320 34.55 -9.36 15.70
N SER A 321 34.27 -10.54 16.24
CA SER A 321 34.74 -11.82 15.73
C SER A 321 33.55 -12.71 15.47
N GLU A 322 33.51 -13.36 14.29
CA GLU A 322 32.53 -14.40 14.01
C GLU A 322 32.79 -15.66 14.82
N LYS A 323 34.01 -15.77 15.42
CA LYS A 323 34.41 -16.85 16.34
C LYS A 323 34.19 -16.40 17.79
N PHE A 324 33.01 -16.65 18.30
CA PHE A 324 32.68 -16.49 19.72
C PHE A 324 32.08 -17.79 20.26
N ASP A 325 32.16 -18.02 21.57
CA ASP A 325 31.62 -19.21 22.22
C ASP A 325 30.19 -18.96 22.71
N PRO A 326 29.14 -19.42 21.99
CA PRO A 326 27.76 -19.23 22.39
C PRO A 326 27.40 -20.00 23.66
N THR A 327 28.21 -20.96 24.10
CA THR A 327 27.98 -21.73 25.36
C THR A 327 28.19 -20.91 26.61
N LEU A 328 28.83 -19.75 26.52
CA LEU A 328 28.99 -18.79 27.61
C LEU A 328 27.71 -17.98 27.89
N LEU A 329 26.74 -17.99 26.97
CA LEU A 329 25.47 -17.28 27.11
C LEU A 329 24.47 -18.12 27.92
N ASN A 330 24.54 -18.02 29.24
CA ASN A 330 23.79 -18.86 30.17
C ASN A 330 22.68 -18.14 30.95
N GLU A 331 22.63 -16.80 30.87
CA GLU A 331 21.58 -16.02 31.51
C GLU A 331 20.22 -16.20 30.82
N SER A 332 19.16 -16.23 31.62
CA SER A 332 17.80 -16.45 31.10
C SER A 332 17.40 -15.45 29.98
N SER A 333 17.85 -14.19 30.10
CA SER A 333 17.60 -13.15 29.13
C SER A 333 18.41 -13.34 27.83
N GLU A 334 19.62 -13.88 27.89
CA GLU A 334 20.45 -14.23 26.73
C GLU A 334 19.81 -15.38 25.94
N ILE A 335 19.45 -16.46 26.66
CA ILE A 335 18.80 -17.62 26.07
C ILE A 335 17.48 -17.25 25.41
N LYS A 336 16.70 -16.36 26.03
CA LYS A 336 15.43 -15.90 25.49
C LYS A 336 15.63 -15.09 24.17
N LEU A 337 16.63 -14.21 24.15
CA LEU A 337 16.98 -13.44 22.95
C LEU A 337 17.45 -14.35 21.82
N LEU A 338 18.34 -15.32 22.12
CA LEU A 338 18.79 -16.33 21.15
C LEU A 338 17.63 -17.15 20.54
N LYS A 339 16.71 -17.65 21.38
CA LYS A 339 15.55 -18.41 20.94
C LYS A 339 14.64 -17.58 20.01
N LEU A 340 14.46 -16.31 20.34
CA LEU A 340 13.66 -15.43 19.52
C LEU A 340 14.34 -15.18 18.17
N MET A 341 15.65 -14.93 18.17
CA MET A 341 16.42 -14.76 16.93
C MET A 341 16.41 -16.01 16.04
N SER A 342 16.54 -17.20 16.64
CA SER A 342 16.50 -18.47 15.89
C SER A 342 15.16 -18.74 15.21
N ASN A 343 14.08 -18.09 15.65
CA ASN A 343 12.75 -18.20 15.05
C ASN A 343 12.56 -17.26 13.83
N PHE A 344 13.53 -16.41 13.51
CA PHE A 344 13.40 -15.47 12.38
C PHE A 344 13.08 -16.13 11.05
N PRO A 345 13.75 -17.21 10.62
CA PRO A 345 13.43 -17.89 9.37
C PRO A 345 11.96 -18.39 9.32
N THR A 346 11.51 -19.05 10.38
CA THR A 346 10.13 -19.57 10.47
C THR A 346 9.09 -18.43 10.46
N MET A 347 9.41 -17.30 11.10
CA MET A 347 8.54 -16.12 11.04
C MET A 347 8.47 -15.58 9.61
N MET A 348 9.59 -15.55 8.87
CA MET A 348 9.60 -15.11 7.47
C MET A 348 8.83 -16.07 6.55
N GLU A 349 8.93 -17.38 6.75
CA GLU A 349 8.10 -18.38 6.06
C GLU A 349 6.60 -18.13 6.32
N THR A 350 6.23 -17.87 7.60
CA THR A 350 4.86 -17.51 7.95
C THR A 350 4.40 -16.22 7.27
N ALA A 351 5.25 -15.20 7.19
CA ALA A 351 4.94 -13.95 6.51
C ALA A 351 4.73 -14.16 5.00
N LEU A 352 5.48 -15.07 4.37
CA LEU A 352 5.28 -15.46 2.97
C LEU A 352 3.96 -16.21 2.75
N GLU A 353 3.65 -17.19 3.60
CA GLU A 353 2.43 -18.00 3.48
C GLU A 353 1.16 -17.17 3.66
N THR A 354 1.19 -16.26 4.65
CA THR A 354 0.01 -15.44 5.00
C THR A 354 -0.10 -14.14 4.20
N LEU A 355 1.01 -13.65 3.65
CA LEU A 355 1.16 -12.32 3.04
C LEU A 355 0.71 -11.19 3.98
N GLU A 356 0.92 -11.36 5.29
CA GLU A 356 0.55 -10.39 6.33
C GLU A 356 1.78 -9.63 6.87
N PRO A 357 2.02 -8.37 6.47
CA PRO A 357 3.16 -7.55 6.93
C PRO A 357 3.28 -7.40 8.44
N GLN A 358 2.15 -7.39 9.14
CA GLN A 358 2.11 -7.27 10.59
C GLN A 358 2.87 -8.39 11.32
N THR A 359 3.01 -9.57 10.73
CA THR A 359 3.77 -10.70 11.32
C THR A 359 5.20 -10.27 11.61
N ILE A 360 5.82 -9.55 10.66
CA ILE A 360 7.18 -9.00 10.82
C ILE A 360 7.18 -7.88 11.88
N ALA A 361 6.21 -6.97 11.82
CA ALA A 361 6.13 -5.85 12.76
C ALA A 361 6.01 -6.32 14.22
N ILE A 362 5.15 -7.30 14.50
CA ILE A 362 4.99 -7.90 15.83
C ILE A 362 6.29 -8.58 16.29
N TYR A 363 6.88 -9.40 15.40
CA TYR A 363 8.14 -10.09 15.72
C TYR A 363 9.26 -9.11 16.08
N LEU A 364 9.41 -8.01 15.34
CA LEU A 364 10.42 -6.99 15.63
C LEU A 364 10.18 -6.30 16.98
N GLN A 365 8.93 -6.04 17.37
CA GLN A 365 8.60 -5.49 18.69
C GLN A 365 9.02 -6.46 19.81
N ASP A 366 8.74 -7.75 19.63
CA ASP A 366 9.13 -8.77 20.60
C ASP A 366 10.66 -8.90 20.70
N LEU A 367 11.36 -8.82 19.55
CA LEU A 367 12.83 -8.87 19.51
C LEU A 367 13.44 -7.65 20.21
N ALA A 368 12.95 -6.44 19.94
CA ALA A 368 13.41 -5.24 20.61
C ALA A 368 13.14 -5.29 22.14
N SER A 369 11.95 -5.74 22.54
CA SER A 369 11.60 -5.94 23.95
C SER A 369 12.53 -6.96 24.64
N SER A 370 12.82 -8.07 23.95
CA SER A 370 13.75 -9.08 24.47
C SER A 370 15.18 -8.53 24.60
N PHE A 371 15.65 -7.75 23.62
CA PHE A 371 16.93 -7.07 23.67
C PHE A 371 17.01 -6.08 24.85
N HIS A 372 15.99 -5.24 25.05
CA HIS A 372 15.99 -4.29 26.17
C HIS A 372 16.03 -4.99 27.54
N LYS A 373 15.32 -6.12 27.68
CA LYS A 373 15.38 -6.96 28.89
C LYS A 373 16.78 -7.56 29.11
N PHE A 374 17.38 -8.09 28.05
CA PHE A 374 18.77 -8.56 28.08
C PHE A 374 19.72 -7.45 28.53
N TYR A 375 19.66 -6.29 27.89
CA TYR A 375 20.52 -5.15 28.18
C TYR A 375 20.34 -4.60 29.61
N GLY A 376 19.14 -4.68 30.17
CA GLY A 376 18.86 -4.30 31.56
C GLY A 376 19.42 -5.30 32.59
N ASN A 377 19.59 -6.57 32.22
CA ASN A 377 20.03 -7.62 33.12
C ASN A 377 21.52 -7.98 32.98
N CYS A 378 22.08 -7.80 31.77
CA CYS A 378 23.42 -8.24 31.40
C CYS A 378 24.27 -7.07 30.90
N LYS A 379 25.43 -6.85 31.53
CA LYS A 379 26.44 -5.91 31.03
C LYS A 379 27.14 -6.56 29.83
N VAL A 380 27.10 -5.96 28.67
CA VAL A 380 27.66 -6.53 27.44
C VAL A 380 29.19 -6.62 27.49
N ILE A 381 29.83 -5.52 27.85
CA ILE A 381 31.29 -5.45 28.02
C ILE A 381 31.61 -5.63 29.50
N THR A 382 32.34 -6.69 29.84
CA THR A 382 32.74 -7.07 31.19
C THR A 382 34.26 -7.25 31.25
N ASP A 383 34.79 -7.58 32.46
CA ASP A 383 36.20 -7.93 32.65
C ASP A 383 36.53 -9.32 32.06
N ASP A 384 35.53 -10.13 31.78
CA ASP A 384 35.63 -11.40 31.05
C ASP A 384 35.52 -11.13 29.55
N GLU A 385 36.66 -11.23 28.86
CA GLU A 385 36.77 -10.93 27.43
C GLU A 385 35.98 -11.91 26.59
N GLU A 386 36.00 -13.21 26.88
CA GLU A 386 35.29 -14.26 26.11
C GLU A 386 33.78 -14.08 26.23
N LEU A 387 33.30 -13.82 27.46
CA LEU A 387 31.88 -13.52 27.68
C LEU A 387 31.44 -12.22 26.93
N SER A 388 32.29 -11.19 26.98
CA SER A 388 32.03 -9.92 26.25
C SER A 388 31.94 -10.14 24.74
N GLN A 389 32.84 -10.96 24.16
CA GLN A 389 32.78 -11.32 22.75
C GLN A 389 31.48 -12.09 22.40
N SER A 390 31.10 -13.02 23.28
CA SER A 390 29.86 -13.80 23.07
C SER A 390 28.61 -12.91 23.13
N ARG A 391 28.55 -11.94 24.05
CA ARG A 391 27.47 -10.96 24.15
C ARG A 391 27.45 -9.96 22.97
N LEU A 392 28.62 -9.55 22.49
CA LEU A 392 28.73 -8.73 21.27
C LEU A 392 28.21 -9.51 20.05
N GLY A 393 28.54 -10.79 19.91
CA GLY A 393 27.98 -11.67 18.89
C GLY A 393 26.46 -11.76 18.95
N LEU A 394 25.91 -11.95 20.16
CA LEU A 394 24.46 -12.00 20.40
C LEU A 394 23.74 -10.73 19.92
N ILE A 395 24.21 -9.55 20.36
CA ILE A 395 23.55 -8.30 19.98
C ILE A 395 23.77 -7.93 18.51
N ASN A 396 24.90 -8.33 17.92
CA ASN A 396 25.11 -8.13 16.47
C ASN A 396 24.12 -8.97 15.65
N GLY A 397 23.82 -10.19 16.06
CA GLY A 397 22.73 -10.98 15.45
C GLY A 397 21.38 -10.27 15.54
N ALA A 398 21.04 -9.71 16.70
CA ALA A 398 19.82 -8.93 16.88
C ALA A 398 19.80 -7.67 15.99
N LYS A 399 20.94 -6.96 15.86
CA LYS A 399 21.12 -5.81 14.94
C LYS A 399 20.79 -6.20 13.50
N ILE A 400 21.35 -7.30 13.03
CA ILE A 400 21.14 -7.78 11.64
C ILE A 400 19.66 -8.05 11.41
N ILE A 401 19.00 -8.80 12.31
CA ILE A 401 17.59 -9.15 12.16
C ILE A 401 16.69 -7.92 12.19
N ILE A 402 16.92 -6.97 13.13
CA ILE A 402 16.14 -5.72 13.19
C ILE A 402 16.31 -4.92 11.89
N SER A 403 17.54 -4.80 11.39
CA SER A 403 17.83 -4.08 10.15
C SER A 403 17.11 -4.70 8.94
N ILE A 404 17.18 -6.03 8.81
CA ILE A 404 16.50 -6.77 7.75
C ILE A 404 14.98 -6.58 7.83
N GLY A 405 14.42 -6.82 9.01
CA GLY A 405 12.96 -6.68 9.20
C GLY A 405 12.47 -5.27 8.93
N LEU A 406 13.15 -4.23 9.42
CA LEU A 406 12.82 -2.84 9.12
C LEU A 406 12.93 -2.54 7.61
N SER A 407 13.97 -3.05 6.94
CA SER A 407 14.13 -2.89 5.49
C SER A 407 12.97 -3.50 4.71
N ILE A 408 12.51 -4.71 5.08
CA ILE A 408 11.35 -5.35 4.45
C ILE A 408 10.08 -4.51 4.64
N LEU A 409 9.90 -3.91 5.83
CA LEU A 409 8.79 -3.00 6.10
C LEU A 409 8.94 -1.63 5.40
N GLY A 410 10.10 -1.37 4.79
CA GLY A 410 10.45 -0.08 4.17
C GLY A 410 10.60 1.04 5.21
N VAL A 411 11.11 0.70 6.38
CA VAL A 411 11.40 1.60 7.52
C VAL A 411 12.91 1.68 7.71
N SER A 412 13.43 2.86 7.97
CA SER A 412 14.86 3.06 8.16
C SER A 412 15.37 2.50 9.50
N ALA A 413 16.64 2.11 9.54
CA ALA A 413 17.35 1.65 10.73
C ALA A 413 18.51 2.62 11.05
N PRO A 414 18.25 3.75 11.74
CA PRO A 414 19.27 4.76 12.02
C PRO A 414 20.26 4.27 13.08
N GLU A 415 21.55 4.43 12.83
CA GLU A 415 22.60 4.04 13.81
C GLU A 415 22.71 5.00 15.00
N LYS A 416 22.09 6.15 14.91
CA LYS A 416 22.08 7.21 15.94
C LYS A 416 20.69 7.82 16.02
N MET A 417 20.23 8.04 17.21
CA MET A 417 19.00 8.76 17.53
C MET A 417 19.28 9.78 18.63
#